data_87168fd89f4eed651cc488f09bde931e
#
_entry.id   87168fd89f4eed651cc488f09bde931e
#
_cell.length_a   1.000
_cell.length_b   1.000
_cell.length_c   1.000
_cell.angle_alpha   90.00
_cell.angle_beta   90.00
_cell.angle_gamma   90.00
#
_symmetry.space_group_name_H-M   'P 1'
#
loop_
_entity.id
_entity.type
_entity.pdbx_description
1 polymer ?
#
loop_
_entity_poly.entity_id
_entity_poly.type
_entity_poly.pdbx_seq_one_letter_code
_entity_poly.pdbx_strand_id
1 'polypeptide(L)'
;MAKAINAKELPTKADVVIVGGGVIGCAIAYHLTKIGITDVVLVERKKLTSGTTWHAAGLIGQLRDSQNMTQLAKYTAELYLGLEEETEQAIGYKVNGSLSLATSDGRMEDLVRRADMAKVFNLHVDVLGPDGCKEHYPLITTEGLKGGIFRSEEHTS
;
A
#
# COMPACT_ATOMS: atom_id res chain seq x y z
N MET A 1 9.07 7.89 -21.99
CA MET A 1 7.87 8.67 -21.52
C MET A 1 6.65 8.17 -22.27
N ALA A 2 5.58 7.82 -21.56
CA ALA A 2 4.31 7.47 -22.19
C ALA A 2 3.70 8.72 -22.86
N LYS A 3 3.24 8.59 -24.10
CA LYS A 3 2.63 9.69 -24.84
C LYS A 3 1.11 9.62 -24.67
N ALA A 4 0.50 10.68 -24.17
CA ALA A 4 -0.96 10.82 -24.22
C ALA A 4 -1.41 11.01 -25.68
N ILE A 5 -2.30 10.13 -26.17
CA ILE A 5 -2.81 10.16 -27.53
C ILE A 5 -4.28 10.59 -27.51
N ASN A 6 -4.68 11.44 -28.45
CA ASN A 6 -6.09 11.80 -28.61
C ASN A 6 -6.89 10.59 -29.12
N ALA A 7 -8.15 10.44 -28.70
CA ALA A 7 -9.03 9.36 -29.14
C ALA A 7 -9.16 9.22 -30.68
N LYS A 8 -8.87 10.27 -31.43
CA LYS A 8 -8.84 10.23 -32.91
C LYS A 8 -7.55 9.62 -33.49
N GLU A 9 -6.52 9.42 -32.68
CA GLU A 9 -5.20 8.91 -33.06
C GLU A 9 -4.91 7.55 -32.43
N LEU A 10 -5.94 6.86 -31.90
CA LEU A 10 -5.73 5.54 -31.31
C LEU A 10 -5.14 4.56 -32.33
N PRO A 11 -4.15 3.77 -31.93
CA PRO A 11 -3.59 2.75 -32.80
C PRO A 11 -4.67 1.69 -33.12
N THR A 12 -4.62 1.14 -34.31
CA THR A 12 -5.55 0.09 -34.76
C THR A 12 -5.18 -1.30 -34.24
N LYS A 13 -3.97 -1.44 -33.67
CA LYS A 13 -3.44 -2.66 -33.07
C LYS A 13 -2.62 -2.32 -31.85
N ALA A 14 -2.62 -3.22 -30.87
CA ALA A 14 -1.73 -3.23 -29.72
C ALA A 14 -1.61 -4.67 -29.21
N ASP A 15 -0.46 -5.02 -28.61
CA ASP A 15 -0.29 -6.33 -27.97
C ASP A 15 -1.16 -6.45 -26.72
N VAL A 16 -1.28 -5.36 -25.95
CA VAL A 16 -2.09 -5.31 -24.75
C VAL A 16 -2.91 -4.02 -24.69
N VAL A 17 -4.19 -4.16 -24.40
CA VAL A 17 -5.08 -3.03 -24.11
C VAL A 17 -5.56 -3.09 -22.66
N ILE A 18 -5.27 -2.05 -21.90
CA ILE A 18 -5.68 -1.90 -20.50
C ILE A 18 -6.86 -0.93 -20.44
N VAL A 19 -7.97 -1.37 -19.87
CA VAL A 19 -9.16 -0.53 -19.71
C VAL A 19 -9.25 -0.05 -18.27
N GLY A 20 -9.09 1.26 -18.09
CA GLY A 20 -9.14 1.94 -16.80
C GLY A 20 -7.74 2.38 -16.32
N GLY A 21 -7.59 3.68 -16.09
CA GLY A 21 -6.37 4.35 -15.64
C GLY A 21 -6.33 4.62 -14.13
N GLY A 22 -6.91 3.73 -13.32
CA GLY A 22 -6.70 3.72 -11.86
C GLY A 22 -5.37 3.09 -11.47
N VAL A 23 -5.09 2.96 -10.16
CA VAL A 23 -3.85 2.38 -9.64
C VAL A 23 -3.57 0.99 -10.24
N ILE A 24 -4.59 0.16 -10.42
CA ILE A 24 -4.42 -1.19 -10.98
C ILE A 24 -3.98 -1.12 -12.44
N GLY A 25 -4.67 -0.34 -13.28
CA GLY A 25 -4.31 -0.22 -14.70
C GLY A 25 -2.94 0.42 -14.89
N CYS A 26 -2.60 1.42 -14.11
CA CYS A 26 -1.27 2.04 -14.13
C CYS A 26 -0.18 1.05 -13.68
N ALA A 27 -0.44 0.26 -12.62
CA ALA A 27 0.50 -0.77 -12.15
C ALA A 27 0.71 -1.86 -13.21
N ILE A 28 -0.36 -2.32 -13.88
CA ILE A 28 -0.26 -3.30 -14.97
C ILE A 28 0.60 -2.74 -16.11
N ALA A 29 0.34 -1.50 -16.55
CA ALA A 29 1.12 -0.87 -17.62
C ALA A 29 2.61 -0.76 -17.23
N TYR A 30 2.89 -0.32 -16.00
CA TYR A 30 4.25 -0.22 -15.48
C TYR A 30 4.97 -1.59 -15.51
N HIS A 31 4.35 -2.63 -14.97
CA HIS A 31 4.99 -3.95 -14.91
C HIS A 31 5.15 -4.62 -16.28
N LEU A 32 4.20 -4.42 -17.19
CA LEU A 32 4.35 -4.91 -18.56
C LEU A 32 5.57 -4.28 -19.24
N THR A 33 5.76 -2.98 -19.10
CA THR A 33 6.94 -2.30 -19.66
C THR A 33 8.24 -2.75 -18.98
N LYS A 34 8.24 -2.99 -17.67
CA LYS A 34 9.41 -3.53 -16.95
C LYS A 34 9.85 -4.92 -17.44
N ILE A 35 8.92 -5.77 -17.87
CA ILE A 35 9.23 -7.10 -18.44
C ILE A 35 9.41 -7.07 -19.96
N GLY A 36 9.48 -5.89 -20.58
CA GLY A 36 9.78 -5.71 -22.00
C GLY A 36 8.58 -5.70 -22.94
N ILE A 37 7.35 -5.77 -22.44
CA ILE A 37 6.12 -5.63 -23.25
C ILE A 37 5.81 -4.15 -23.36
N THR A 38 6.14 -3.53 -24.49
CA THR A 38 6.04 -2.08 -24.69
C THR A 38 4.89 -1.61 -25.58
N ASP A 39 4.31 -2.53 -26.39
CA ASP A 39 3.15 -2.22 -27.23
C ASP A 39 1.85 -2.33 -26.40
N VAL A 40 1.71 -1.37 -25.48
CA VAL A 40 0.62 -1.31 -24.51
C VAL A 40 -0.17 -0.03 -24.69
N VAL A 41 -1.48 -0.15 -24.79
CA VAL A 41 -2.43 0.97 -24.82
C VAL A 41 -3.28 0.96 -23.56
N LEU A 42 -3.21 2.03 -22.76
CA LEU A 42 -4.10 2.24 -21.62
C LEU A 42 -5.18 3.26 -22.00
N VAL A 43 -6.44 2.87 -21.86
CA VAL A 43 -7.59 3.72 -22.14
C VAL A 43 -8.30 4.11 -20.84
N GLU A 44 -8.49 5.42 -20.64
CA GLU A 44 -9.19 5.99 -19.49
C GLU A 44 -10.25 7.00 -19.98
N ARG A 45 -11.46 6.88 -19.48
CA ARG A 45 -12.58 7.75 -19.89
C ARG A 45 -12.49 9.18 -19.36
N LYS A 46 -11.71 9.40 -18.31
CA LYS A 46 -11.52 10.72 -17.67
C LYS A 46 -10.01 11.00 -17.50
N LYS A 47 -9.60 11.43 -16.32
CA LYS A 47 -8.19 11.59 -15.94
C LYS A 47 -7.69 10.33 -15.24
N LEU A 48 -6.41 10.04 -15.37
CA LEU A 48 -5.77 8.96 -14.60
C LEU A 48 -6.06 9.16 -13.11
N THR A 49 -6.30 8.05 -12.41
CA THR A 49 -6.56 7.99 -10.98
C THR A 49 -7.82 8.70 -10.46
N SER A 50 -8.62 9.34 -11.32
CA SER A 50 -9.79 10.14 -10.93
C SER A 50 -11.01 9.34 -10.44
N GLY A 51 -10.94 8.01 -10.47
CA GLY A 51 -11.98 7.10 -9.97
C GLY A 51 -11.76 6.72 -8.51
N THR A 52 -11.94 5.43 -8.19
CA THR A 52 -11.77 4.88 -6.83
C THR A 52 -10.39 5.15 -6.22
N THR A 53 -9.34 5.22 -7.03
CA THR A 53 -7.97 5.51 -6.57
C THR A 53 -7.88 6.84 -5.84
N TRP A 54 -8.56 7.89 -6.31
CA TRP A 54 -8.60 9.19 -5.65
C TRP A 54 -9.24 9.16 -4.25
N HIS A 55 -10.12 8.18 -3.99
CA HIS A 55 -10.81 8.04 -2.71
C HIS A 55 -10.07 7.13 -1.71
N ALA A 56 -8.90 6.60 -2.08
CA ALA A 56 -8.11 5.76 -1.19
C ALA A 56 -7.56 6.56 -0.01
N ALA A 57 -7.54 5.93 1.17
CA ALA A 57 -7.05 6.57 2.40
C ALA A 57 -5.52 6.71 2.44
N GLY A 58 -4.79 6.17 1.45
CA GLY A 58 -3.34 6.26 1.39
C GLY A 58 -2.60 5.40 2.44
N LEU A 59 -3.27 4.43 3.07
CA LEU A 59 -2.65 3.54 4.04
C LEU A 59 -2.09 2.30 3.34
N ILE A 60 -0.79 2.09 3.46
CA ILE A 60 -0.08 0.99 2.82
C ILE A 60 0.45 0.06 3.91
N GLY A 61 -0.38 -0.92 4.30
CA GLY A 61 -0.02 -1.93 5.28
C GLY A 61 0.49 -3.20 4.61
N GLN A 62 1.50 -3.84 5.19
CA GLN A 62 2.09 -5.05 4.63
C GLN A 62 1.41 -6.34 5.11
N LEU A 63 1.11 -6.45 6.40
CA LEU A 63 0.48 -7.65 6.94
C LEU A 63 -0.98 -7.78 6.47
N ARG A 64 -1.30 -8.90 5.85
CA ARG A 64 -2.64 -9.28 5.36
C ARG A 64 -3.06 -10.63 5.93
N ASP A 65 -4.31 -11.00 5.73
CA ASP A 65 -4.89 -12.24 6.28
C ASP A 65 -4.40 -13.52 5.56
N SER A 66 -3.70 -13.40 4.43
CA SER A 66 -3.12 -14.54 3.71
C SER A 66 -1.68 -14.27 3.27
N GLN A 67 -0.93 -15.34 3.08
CA GLN A 67 0.46 -15.30 2.64
C GLN A 67 0.61 -14.56 1.30
N ASN A 68 -0.20 -14.91 0.31
CA ASN A 68 -0.10 -14.30 -1.02
C ASN A 68 -0.37 -12.79 -0.98
N MET A 69 -1.36 -12.37 -0.20
CA MET A 69 -1.68 -10.94 -0.05
C MET A 69 -0.60 -10.19 0.74
N THR A 70 0.01 -10.85 1.74
CA THR A 70 1.14 -10.27 2.47
C THR A 70 2.36 -10.11 1.57
N GLN A 71 2.68 -11.11 0.74
CA GLN A 71 3.78 -11.01 -0.22
C GLN A 71 3.55 -9.90 -1.25
N LEU A 72 2.33 -9.78 -1.78
CA LEU A 72 1.98 -8.70 -2.70
C LEU A 72 2.09 -7.32 -2.04
N ALA A 73 1.64 -7.20 -0.80
CA ALA A 73 1.72 -5.95 -0.05
C ALA A 73 3.17 -5.56 0.28
N LYS A 74 4.03 -6.52 0.63
CA LYS A 74 5.48 -6.30 0.80
C LYS A 74 6.13 -5.81 -0.48
N TYR A 75 5.89 -6.50 -1.59
CA TYR A 75 6.38 -6.08 -2.89
C TYR A 75 5.93 -4.65 -3.25
N THR A 76 4.67 -4.30 -2.94
CA THR A 76 4.14 -2.96 -3.16
C THR A 76 4.88 -1.91 -2.34
N ALA A 77 5.17 -2.19 -1.07
CA ALA A 77 5.92 -1.28 -0.20
C ALA A 77 7.37 -1.09 -0.70
N GLU A 78 8.04 -2.17 -1.08
CA GLU A 78 9.39 -2.12 -1.67
C GLU A 78 9.41 -1.33 -2.98
N LEU A 79 8.41 -1.53 -3.85
CA LEU A 79 8.27 -0.77 -5.08
C LEU A 79 8.14 0.74 -4.80
N TYR A 80 7.29 1.14 -3.85
CA TYR A 80 7.08 2.55 -3.55
C TYR A 80 8.32 3.24 -2.99
N LEU A 81 9.18 2.54 -2.26
CA LEU A 81 10.46 3.11 -1.80
C LEU A 81 11.36 3.57 -2.94
N GLY A 82 11.30 2.93 -4.10
CA GLY A 82 12.11 3.26 -5.27
C GLY A 82 11.42 4.17 -6.30
N LEU A 83 10.09 4.31 -6.24
CA LEU A 83 9.34 4.98 -7.29
C LEU A 83 9.66 6.48 -7.43
N GLU A 84 9.93 7.17 -6.32
CA GLU A 84 10.25 8.59 -6.35
C GLU A 84 11.56 8.86 -7.09
N GLU A 85 12.58 8.04 -6.83
CA GLU A 85 13.86 8.10 -7.55
C GLU A 85 13.72 7.72 -9.02
N GLU A 86 12.97 6.65 -9.31
CA GLU A 86 12.79 6.14 -10.67
C GLU A 86 11.99 7.11 -11.56
N THR A 87 10.98 7.78 -10.99
CA THR A 87 10.05 8.62 -11.75
C THR A 87 10.36 10.10 -11.66
N GLU A 88 11.28 10.50 -10.79
CA GLU A 88 11.59 11.91 -10.47
C GLU A 88 10.34 12.71 -10.01
N GLN A 89 9.37 12.00 -9.41
CA GLN A 89 8.13 12.59 -8.92
C GLN A 89 7.91 12.26 -7.45
N ALA A 90 7.62 13.27 -6.65
CA ALA A 90 7.28 13.09 -5.26
C ALA A 90 5.96 12.29 -5.13
N ILE A 91 6.02 11.16 -4.46
CA ILE A 91 4.88 10.27 -4.22
C ILE A 91 4.29 10.44 -2.81
N GLY A 92 4.96 11.20 -1.96
CA GLY A 92 4.54 11.46 -0.59
C GLY A 92 4.60 10.24 0.35
N TYR A 93 5.27 9.17 -0.06
CA TYR A 93 5.37 7.93 0.69
C TYR A 93 6.24 8.09 1.94
N LYS A 94 5.68 7.84 3.13
CA LYS A 94 6.37 8.02 4.41
C LYS A 94 6.27 6.76 5.26
N VAL A 95 7.43 6.27 5.69
CA VAL A 95 7.57 5.14 6.63
C VAL A 95 7.42 5.68 8.05
N ASN A 96 6.20 5.79 8.55
CA ASN A 96 5.92 6.32 9.89
C ASN A 96 5.27 5.27 10.82
N GLY A 97 5.10 4.07 10.35
CA GLY A 97 4.53 2.97 11.10
C GLY A 97 3.01 3.07 11.28
N SER A 98 2.45 2.07 11.93
CA SER A 98 1.06 2.08 12.35
C SER A 98 0.86 1.49 13.73
N LEU A 99 -0.04 2.08 14.50
CA LEU A 99 -0.41 1.62 15.84
C LEU A 99 -1.86 1.12 15.83
N SER A 100 -2.06 -0.15 16.18
CA SER A 100 -3.39 -0.73 16.37
C SER A 100 -3.64 -0.95 17.85
N LEU A 101 -4.76 -0.41 18.35
CA LEU A 101 -5.07 -0.39 19.77
C LEU A 101 -6.13 -1.44 20.13
N ALA A 102 -6.06 -1.94 21.36
CA ALA A 102 -7.02 -2.84 21.97
C ALA A 102 -7.60 -2.26 23.25
N THR A 103 -8.92 -2.11 23.29
CA THR A 103 -9.68 -1.68 24.47
C THR A 103 -10.42 -2.83 25.17
N SER A 104 -10.26 -4.06 24.67
CA SER A 104 -10.80 -5.29 25.27
C SER A 104 -9.78 -6.40 25.23
N ASP A 105 -9.91 -7.38 26.12
CA ASP A 105 -9.01 -8.52 26.19
C ASP A 105 -9.07 -9.36 24.91
N GLY A 106 -10.26 -9.63 24.37
CA GLY A 106 -10.41 -10.36 23.10
C GLY A 106 -9.77 -9.65 21.90
N ARG A 107 -9.80 -8.30 21.87
CA ARG A 107 -9.08 -7.54 20.85
C ARG A 107 -7.57 -7.64 21.05
N MET A 108 -7.09 -7.63 22.28
CA MET A 108 -5.67 -7.78 22.57
C MET A 108 -5.15 -9.16 22.15
N GLU A 109 -5.90 -10.23 22.43
CA GLU A 109 -5.58 -11.59 21.96
C GLU A 109 -5.51 -11.68 20.43
N ASP A 110 -6.45 -11.03 19.70
CA ASP A 110 -6.42 -10.97 18.24
C ASP A 110 -5.15 -10.24 17.74
N LEU A 111 -4.78 -9.12 18.36
CA LEU A 111 -3.57 -8.40 18.00
C LEU A 111 -2.30 -9.19 18.26
N VAL A 112 -2.21 -9.91 19.37
CA VAL A 112 -1.07 -10.80 19.67
C VAL A 112 -0.95 -11.90 18.62
N ARG A 113 -2.06 -12.55 18.25
CA ARG A 113 -2.05 -13.57 17.17
C ARG A 113 -1.58 -12.98 15.83
N ARG A 114 -1.97 -11.76 15.51
CA ARG A 114 -1.50 -11.05 14.30
C ARG A 114 -0.01 -10.76 14.37
N ALA A 115 0.51 -10.36 15.53
CA ALA A 115 1.94 -10.16 15.74
C ALA A 115 2.73 -11.47 15.57
N ASP A 116 2.22 -12.59 16.06
CA ASP A 116 2.85 -13.90 15.87
C ASP A 116 2.80 -14.35 14.40
N MET A 117 1.69 -14.11 13.71
CA MET A 117 1.60 -14.37 12.27
C MET A 117 2.60 -13.52 11.46
N ALA A 118 2.82 -12.28 11.85
CA ALA A 118 3.78 -11.39 11.18
C ALA A 118 5.21 -11.95 11.17
N LYS A 119 5.60 -12.65 12.23
CA LYS A 119 6.92 -13.31 12.33
C LYS A 119 7.14 -14.35 11.25
N VAL A 120 6.08 -15.07 10.85
CA VAL A 120 6.13 -16.06 9.74
C VAL A 120 6.49 -15.39 8.41
N PHE A 121 6.13 -14.14 8.25
CA PHE A 121 6.38 -13.35 7.03
C PHE A 121 7.61 -12.45 7.14
N ASN A 122 8.42 -12.59 8.21
CA ASN A 122 9.55 -11.71 8.50
C ASN A 122 9.15 -10.23 8.56
N LEU A 123 7.99 -9.95 9.15
CA LEU A 123 7.54 -8.60 9.46
C LEU A 123 7.75 -8.32 10.94
N HIS A 124 8.32 -7.16 11.26
CA HIS A 124 8.54 -6.74 12.63
C HIS A 124 7.28 -6.11 13.22
N VAL A 125 6.80 -6.66 14.34
CA VAL A 125 5.63 -6.17 15.05
C VAL A 125 5.90 -6.21 16.54
N ASP A 126 5.82 -5.04 17.19
CA ASP A 126 5.96 -4.91 18.64
C ASP A 126 4.60 -5.04 19.31
N VAL A 127 4.51 -5.87 20.33
CA VAL A 127 3.35 -5.95 21.23
C VAL A 127 3.60 -5.02 22.40
N LEU A 128 2.72 -4.04 22.58
CA LEU A 128 2.91 -2.93 23.52
C LEU A 128 1.82 -2.91 24.59
N GLY A 129 2.22 -2.60 25.82
CA GLY A 129 1.28 -2.16 26.85
C GLY A 129 0.76 -0.72 26.59
N PRO A 130 -0.17 -0.23 27.44
CA PRO A 130 -0.74 1.12 27.25
C PRO A 130 0.29 2.25 27.19
N ASP A 131 1.31 2.21 28.05
CA ASP A 131 2.35 3.25 28.10
C ASP A 131 3.22 3.23 26.85
N GLY A 132 3.61 2.03 26.35
CA GLY A 132 4.33 1.88 25.10
C GLY A 132 3.52 2.39 23.89
N CYS A 133 2.21 2.16 23.87
CA CYS A 133 1.35 2.75 22.84
C CYS A 133 1.39 4.29 22.88
N LYS A 134 1.39 4.88 24.07
CA LYS A 134 1.45 6.34 24.27
C LYS A 134 2.80 6.93 23.87
N GLU A 135 3.89 6.20 24.06
CA GLU A 135 5.22 6.62 23.59
C GLU A 135 5.26 6.76 22.06
N HIS A 136 4.63 5.83 21.33
CA HIS A 136 4.53 5.89 19.86
C HIS A 136 3.54 6.96 19.38
N TYR A 137 2.47 7.21 20.12
CA TYR A 137 1.47 8.22 19.77
C TYR A 137 1.00 9.01 21.01
N PRO A 138 1.68 10.10 21.37
CA PRO A 138 1.45 10.84 22.62
C PRO A 138 0.05 11.41 22.80
N LEU A 139 -0.73 11.55 21.73
CA LEU A 139 -2.08 12.13 21.77
C LEU A 139 -3.16 11.15 22.25
N ILE A 140 -2.85 9.84 22.42
CA ILE A 140 -3.85 8.89 22.92
C ILE A 140 -3.99 8.95 24.44
N THR A 141 -5.18 8.59 24.93
CA THR A 141 -5.38 8.27 26.34
C THR A 141 -5.09 6.80 26.60
N THR A 142 -4.51 6.50 27.76
CA THR A 142 -4.29 5.12 28.22
C THR A 142 -5.43 4.56 29.05
N GLU A 143 -6.41 5.40 29.42
CA GLU A 143 -7.58 4.98 30.18
C GLU A 143 -8.42 3.97 29.39
N GLY A 144 -8.67 2.81 29.96
CA GLY A 144 -9.38 1.70 29.31
C GLY A 144 -8.62 1.00 28.19
N LEU A 145 -7.38 1.39 27.91
CA LEU A 145 -6.53 0.73 26.92
C LEU A 145 -5.89 -0.53 27.53
N LYS A 146 -5.98 -1.67 26.84
CA LYS A 146 -5.32 -2.93 27.19
C LYS A 146 -3.90 -3.04 26.66
N GLY A 147 -3.63 -2.38 25.55
CA GLY A 147 -2.37 -2.37 24.81
C GLY A 147 -2.59 -2.21 23.33
N GLY A 148 -1.61 -2.65 22.56
CA GLY A 148 -1.67 -2.56 21.10
C GLY A 148 -0.52 -3.28 20.43
N ILE A 149 -0.46 -3.16 19.12
CA ILE A 149 0.71 -3.55 18.32
C ILE A 149 1.18 -2.37 17.48
N PHE A 150 2.48 -2.21 17.41
CA PHE A 150 3.14 -1.25 16.52
C PHE A 150 3.84 -1.99 15.39
N ARG A 151 3.68 -1.51 14.19
CA ARG A 151 4.28 -2.04 12.96
C ARG A 151 5.08 -0.93 12.32
N SER A 152 6.41 -0.99 12.45
CA SER A 152 7.32 0.03 11.95
C SER A 152 7.36 0.11 10.43
N GLU A 153 7.03 -0.98 9.75
CA GLU A 153 7.12 -1.11 8.28
C GLU A 153 5.82 -0.70 7.55
N GLU A 154 4.84 -0.14 8.26
CA GLU A 154 3.64 0.39 7.63
C GLU A 154 3.78 1.88 7.28
N HIS A 155 3.09 2.30 6.22
CA HIS A 155 3.36 3.54 5.53
C HIS A 155 2.08 4.31 5.24
N THR A 156 2.24 5.63 5.05
CA THR A 156 1.21 6.51 4.51
C THR A 156 1.70 7.20 3.25
N SER A 157 0.83 7.43 2.31
CA SER A 157 1.07 8.22 1.10
C SER A 157 0.03 9.33 0.97
#